data_4247cb512e3cb82b8531f19847875df6
#
_entry.id   4247cb512e3cb82b8531f19847875df6
#
_cell.length_a   1.000
_cell.length_b   1.000
_cell.length_c   1.000
_cell.angle_alpha   90.00
_cell.angle_beta   90.00
_cell.angle_gamma   90.00
#
_symmetry.space_group_name_H-M   'P 1'
#
loop_
_entity.id
_entity.type
_entity.pdbx_description
1 polymer ?
#
loop_
_entity_poly.entity_id
_entity_poly.type
_entity_poly.pdbx_seq_one_letter_code
_entity_poly.pdbx_strand_id
1 'polypeptide(L)'
;NSEVKICLIDNSFKIKKKINFKTNKINKTSIKKNLKFFFKYKNNIDKIIFSSVVPNIFVKFSSYFNYFFKKKIIEIKKLKLSKLIDIRVNKNQVGSDRLANSIASIDFKNNYIIIDFGTATTFDVIIKNKYLGGIISPGIYLSLNTLTSRASLIPEINLKKISYVIGKTT
;
A
#
# COMPACT_ATOMS: atom_id res chain seq x y z
N ASN A 1 -0.57 3.04 -8.16
CA ASN A 1 -1.59 2.45 -7.26
C ASN A 1 -2.95 2.39 -7.96
N SER A 2 -3.43 1.18 -8.18
CA SER A 2 -4.71 0.92 -8.85
C SER A 2 -5.92 1.06 -7.91
N GLU A 3 -5.71 0.96 -6.59
CA GLU A 3 -6.76 1.01 -5.58
C GLU A 3 -6.40 1.87 -4.38
N VAL A 4 -7.43 2.47 -3.78
CA VAL A 4 -7.39 3.07 -2.44
C VAL A 4 -8.11 2.15 -1.48
N LYS A 5 -7.44 1.80 -0.39
CA LYS A 5 -7.97 0.99 0.72
C LYS A 5 -8.09 1.88 1.96
N ILE A 6 -9.26 1.91 2.57
CA ILE A 6 -9.52 2.68 3.79
C ILE A 6 -10.03 1.74 4.86
N CYS A 7 -9.40 1.76 6.02
CA CYS A 7 -9.78 0.96 7.17
C CYS A 7 -10.12 1.86 8.36
N LEU A 8 -11.19 1.54 9.05
CA LEU A 8 -11.47 2.02 10.41
C LEU A 8 -10.97 0.94 11.37
N ILE A 9 -10.09 1.34 12.27
CA ILE A 9 -9.44 0.45 13.23
C ILE A 9 -9.76 0.96 14.63
N ASP A 10 -10.11 0.08 15.55
CA ASP A 10 -10.32 0.43 16.96
C ASP A 10 -9.01 0.40 17.77
N ASN A 11 -9.09 0.77 19.05
CA ASN A 11 -7.95 0.81 19.95
C ASN A 11 -7.34 -0.57 20.24
N SER A 12 -8.06 -1.65 19.91
CA SER A 12 -7.56 -3.03 19.99
C SER A 12 -6.96 -3.50 18.66
N PHE A 13 -6.70 -2.59 17.72
CA PHE A 13 -6.21 -2.85 16.36
C PHE A 13 -7.11 -3.76 15.50
N LYS A 14 -8.40 -3.89 15.87
CA LYS A 14 -9.37 -4.64 15.06
C LYS A 14 -9.97 -3.75 13.98
N ILE A 15 -10.03 -4.30 12.76
CA ILE A 15 -10.67 -3.62 11.63
C ILE A 15 -12.18 -3.66 11.79
N LYS A 16 -12.81 -2.52 12.06
CA LYS A 16 -14.28 -2.37 12.13
C LYS A 16 -14.92 -2.24 10.75
N LYS A 17 -14.23 -1.63 9.82
CA LYS A 17 -14.70 -1.47 8.44
C LYS A 17 -13.52 -1.32 7.50
N LYS A 18 -13.63 -1.97 6.35
CA LYS A 18 -12.71 -1.80 5.23
C LYS A 18 -13.51 -1.47 3.97
N ILE A 19 -13.05 -0.50 3.21
CA ILE A 19 -13.58 -0.17 1.89
C ILE A 19 -12.44 -0.03 0.90
N ASN A 20 -12.69 -0.50 -0.32
CA ASN A 20 -11.75 -0.40 -1.43
C ASN A 20 -12.46 0.28 -2.60
N PHE A 21 -11.75 1.11 -3.35
CA PHE A 21 -12.22 1.66 -4.60
C PHE A 21 -11.08 1.99 -5.54
N LYS A 22 -11.35 1.90 -6.84
CA LYS A 22 -10.34 2.10 -7.89
C LYS A 22 -9.88 3.55 -7.93
N THR A 23 -8.57 3.77 -8.03
CA THR A 23 -7.94 5.10 -8.03
C THR A 23 -8.44 5.99 -9.17
N ASN A 24 -8.69 5.44 -10.36
CA ASN A 24 -9.19 6.16 -11.52
C ASN A 24 -10.66 6.64 -11.36
N LYS A 25 -11.41 6.09 -10.40
CA LYS A 25 -12.81 6.50 -10.09
C LYS A 25 -12.90 7.50 -8.94
N ILE A 26 -11.77 8.05 -8.47
CA ILE A 26 -11.73 8.97 -7.33
C ILE A 26 -12.09 10.39 -7.78
N ASN A 27 -13.27 10.83 -7.38
CA ASN A 27 -13.75 12.20 -7.46
C ASN A 27 -14.48 12.58 -6.16
N LYS A 28 -14.88 13.85 -6.01
CA LYS A 28 -15.56 14.34 -4.80
C LYS A 28 -16.81 13.53 -4.44
N THR A 29 -17.60 13.16 -5.42
CA THR A 29 -18.85 12.39 -5.24
C THR A 29 -18.55 10.96 -4.77
N SER A 30 -17.59 10.26 -5.40
CA SER A 30 -17.22 8.91 -5.01
C SER A 30 -16.60 8.86 -3.61
N ILE A 31 -15.77 9.85 -3.25
CA ILE A 31 -15.21 9.97 -1.89
C ILE A 31 -16.36 10.15 -0.89
N LYS A 32 -17.26 11.10 -1.11
CA LYS A 32 -18.42 11.35 -0.23
C LYS A 32 -19.28 10.11 -0.05
N LYS A 33 -19.62 9.42 -1.14
CA LYS A 33 -20.42 8.18 -1.11
C LYS A 33 -19.73 7.08 -0.29
N ASN A 34 -18.47 6.80 -0.56
CA ASN A 34 -17.73 5.72 0.09
C ASN A 34 -17.37 6.02 1.55
N LEU A 35 -17.18 7.29 1.91
CA LEU A 35 -16.86 7.67 3.28
C LEU A 35 -18.08 7.97 4.15
N LYS A 36 -19.31 7.90 3.61
CA LYS A 36 -20.55 8.16 4.36
C LYS A 36 -20.63 7.33 5.65
N PHE A 37 -20.21 6.08 5.60
CA PHE A 37 -20.21 5.20 6.78
C PHE A 37 -19.36 5.74 7.92
N PHE A 38 -18.22 6.37 7.62
CA PHE A 38 -17.30 6.85 8.66
C PHE A 38 -17.79 8.10 9.39
N PHE A 39 -18.80 8.80 8.85
CA PHE A 39 -19.36 10.00 9.47
C PHE A 39 -19.89 9.75 10.88
N LYS A 40 -20.51 8.60 11.12
CA LYS A 40 -21.02 8.23 12.45
C LYS A 40 -19.90 8.10 13.49
N TYR A 41 -18.67 7.92 13.06
CA TYR A 41 -17.49 7.82 13.92
C TYR A 41 -16.66 9.11 13.97
N LYS A 42 -17.11 10.19 13.33
CA LYS A 42 -16.35 11.42 13.14
C LYS A 42 -15.72 11.95 14.45
N ASN A 43 -16.46 11.94 15.54
CA ASN A 43 -16.00 12.44 16.84
C ASN A 43 -15.07 11.45 17.57
N ASN A 44 -15.14 10.17 17.23
CA ASN A 44 -14.37 9.09 17.83
C ASN A 44 -13.10 8.72 17.02
N ILE A 45 -12.84 9.40 15.90
CA ILE A 45 -11.61 9.19 15.13
C ILE A 45 -10.53 10.07 15.75
N ASP A 46 -9.50 9.49 16.34
CA ASP A 46 -8.39 10.23 16.93
C ASP A 46 -7.40 10.69 15.85
N LYS A 47 -7.00 9.80 14.98
CA LYS A 47 -5.98 10.03 13.95
C LYS A 47 -6.38 9.46 12.60
N ILE A 48 -5.96 10.13 11.53
CA ILE A 48 -6.09 9.65 10.16
C ILE A 48 -4.68 9.57 9.58
N ILE A 49 -4.21 8.34 9.35
CA ILE A 49 -2.89 8.07 8.77
C ILE A 49 -3.08 7.71 7.32
N PHE A 50 -2.21 8.23 6.48
CA PHE A 50 -2.26 8.04 5.05
C PHE A 50 -0.92 7.55 4.51
N SER A 51 -0.98 6.51 3.68
CA SER A 51 0.16 6.00 2.93
C SER A 51 -0.18 6.03 1.44
N SER A 52 0.55 6.78 0.67
CA SER A 52 0.37 6.84 -0.79
C SER A 52 1.66 7.24 -1.48
N VAL A 53 1.84 6.71 -2.67
CA VAL A 53 2.87 7.15 -3.63
C VAL A 53 2.29 8.05 -4.72
N VAL A 54 0.99 8.42 -4.63
CA VAL A 54 0.29 9.27 -5.59
C VAL A 54 -0.10 10.60 -4.93
N PRO A 55 0.65 11.70 -5.16
CA PRO A 55 0.42 12.98 -4.48
C PRO A 55 -0.98 13.54 -4.63
N ASN A 56 -1.56 13.48 -5.84
CA ASN A 56 -2.90 14.01 -6.12
C ASN A 56 -4.01 13.32 -5.31
N ILE A 57 -3.81 12.04 -4.97
CA ILE A 57 -4.77 11.31 -4.13
C ILE A 57 -4.71 11.83 -2.70
N PHE A 58 -3.51 12.05 -2.17
CA PHE A 58 -3.33 12.66 -0.85
C PHE A 58 -4.05 14.00 -0.72
N VAL A 59 -3.88 14.88 -1.71
CA VAL A 59 -4.50 16.22 -1.71
C VAL A 59 -6.03 16.11 -1.67
N LYS A 60 -6.64 15.25 -2.52
CA LYS A 60 -8.10 15.05 -2.57
C LYS A 60 -8.66 14.57 -1.22
N PHE A 61 -8.02 13.56 -0.61
CA PHE A 61 -8.45 13.03 0.69
C PHE A 61 -8.19 14.03 1.81
N SER A 62 -7.05 14.71 1.82
CA SER A 62 -6.71 15.72 2.82
C SER A 62 -7.74 16.84 2.85
N SER A 63 -8.12 17.37 1.69
CA SER A 63 -9.16 18.39 1.58
C SER A 63 -10.51 17.88 2.10
N TYR A 64 -10.89 16.65 1.74
CA TYR A 64 -12.14 16.05 2.17
C TYR A 64 -12.20 15.86 3.69
N PHE A 65 -11.20 15.22 4.27
CA PHE A 65 -11.18 14.98 5.72
C PHE A 65 -11.07 16.27 6.54
N ASN A 66 -10.30 17.24 6.08
CA ASN A 66 -10.22 18.53 6.73
C ASN A 66 -11.58 19.25 6.74
N TYR A 67 -12.28 19.26 5.59
CA TYR A 67 -13.58 19.95 5.47
C TYR A 67 -14.69 19.24 6.23
N PHE A 68 -14.90 17.94 6.00
CA PHE A 68 -16.05 17.21 6.54
C PHE A 68 -15.81 16.64 7.94
N PHE A 69 -14.61 16.19 8.24
CA PHE A 69 -14.29 15.56 9.52
C PHE A 69 -13.61 16.52 10.50
N LYS A 70 -13.16 17.70 10.04
CA LYS A 70 -12.35 18.63 10.80
C LYS A 70 -11.07 17.97 11.39
N LYS A 71 -10.52 17.03 10.66
CA LYS A 71 -9.33 16.24 11.02
C LYS A 71 -8.28 16.35 9.93
N LYS A 72 -7.03 16.57 10.34
CA LYS A 72 -5.88 16.54 9.42
C LYS A 72 -5.48 15.10 9.14
N ILE A 73 -5.15 14.80 7.88
CA ILE A 73 -4.50 13.55 7.51
C ILE A 73 -2.99 13.69 7.77
N ILE A 74 -2.42 12.65 8.36
CA ILE A 74 -0.98 12.57 8.61
C ILE A 74 -0.40 11.58 7.60
N GLU A 75 0.47 12.05 6.73
CA GLU A 75 1.24 11.19 5.83
C GLU A 75 2.30 10.45 6.64
N ILE A 76 2.43 9.12 6.41
CA ILE A 76 3.28 8.26 7.24
C ILE A 76 4.74 8.72 7.29
N LYS A 77 5.28 9.25 6.19
CA LYS A 77 6.66 9.79 6.16
C LYS A 77 6.87 10.99 7.07
N LYS A 78 5.79 11.73 7.41
CA LYS A 78 5.85 12.89 8.31
C LYS A 78 5.81 12.49 9.79
N LEU A 79 5.56 11.22 10.08
CA LEU A 79 5.62 10.72 11.45
C LEU A 79 7.07 10.60 11.92
N LYS A 80 7.27 10.75 13.23
CA LYS A 80 8.56 10.51 13.88
C LYS A 80 8.79 9.00 14.01
N LEU A 81 9.33 8.39 12.96
CA LEU A 81 9.47 6.93 12.85
C LEU A 81 10.71 6.37 13.56
N SER A 82 11.63 7.20 14.01
CA SER A 82 12.93 6.76 14.59
C SER A 82 12.83 5.87 15.82
N LYS A 83 11.68 5.91 16.53
CA LYS A 83 11.41 5.00 17.66
C LYS A 83 10.92 3.60 17.22
N LEU A 84 10.47 3.47 15.98
CA LEU A 84 9.88 2.24 15.44
C LEU A 84 10.82 1.54 14.47
N ILE A 85 11.53 2.32 13.66
CA ILE A 85 12.34 1.80 12.57
C ILE A 85 13.57 2.70 12.35
N ASP A 86 14.72 2.07 12.18
CA ASP A 86 15.98 2.72 11.81
C ASP A 86 16.16 2.59 10.28
N ILE A 87 15.93 3.68 9.55
CA ILE A 87 15.96 3.69 8.09
C ILE A 87 17.39 4.01 7.62
N ARG A 88 18.06 3.03 7.00
CA ARG A 88 19.45 3.08 6.54
C ARG A 88 19.63 3.59 5.11
N VAL A 89 18.56 4.00 4.47
CA VAL A 89 18.54 4.58 3.11
C VAL A 89 17.86 5.95 3.12
N ASN A 90 17.90 6.65 1.99
CA ASN A 90 17.20 7.93 1.89
C ASN A 90 15.67 7.72 2.03
N LYS A 91 15.13 8.09 3.20
CA LYS A 91 13.71 7.98 3.55
C LYS A 91 12.78 8.58 2.49
N ASN A 92 13.21 9.67 1.83
CA ASN A 92 12.36 10.36 0.85
C ASN A 92 12.18 9.55 -0.44
N GLN A 93 13.12 8.66 -0.76
CA GLN A 93 13.08 7.79 -1.93
C GLN A 93 12.30 6.48 -1.66
N VAL A 94 12.07 6.11 -0.41
CA VAL A 94 11.29 4.92 -0.08
C VAL A 94 9.80 5.21 -0.22
N GLY A 95 9.04 4.34 -0.86
CA GLY A 95 7.57 4.43 -0.95
C GLY A 95 6.92 4.39 0.45
N SER A 96 5.87 5.17 0.64
CA SER A 96 5.14 5.20 1.92
C SER A 96 4.50 3.85 2.26
N ASP A 97 4.08 3.09 1.26
CA ASP A 97 3.57 1.73 1.36
C ASP A 97 4.63 0.76 1.88
N ARG A 98 5.84 0.81 1.32
CA ARG A 98 6.98 0.00 1.75
C ARG A 98 7.36 0.30 3.21
N LEU A 99 7.36 1.58 3.61
CA LEU A 99 7.59 1.98 5.00
C LEU A 99 6.50 1.45 5.93
N ALA A 100 5.22 1.50 5.50
CA ALA A 100 4.11 0.99 6.28
C ALA A 100 4.22 -0.53 6.51
N ASN A 101 4.51 -1.29 5.44
CA ASN A 101 4.72 -2.73 5.51
C ASN A 101 5.90 -3.09 6.42
N SER A 102 6.99 -2.33 6.30
CA SER A 102 8.20 -2.52 7.11
C SER A 102 7.92 -2.32 8.60
N ILE A 103 7.26 -1.21 8.97
CA ILE A 103 6.92 -0.92 10.37
C ILE A 103 6.00 -2.00 10.94
N ALA A 104 5.03 -2.48 10.15
CA ALA A 104 4.09 -3.51 10.59
C ALA A 104 4.75 -4.87 10.86
N SER A 105 5.91 -5.13 10.26
CA SER A 105 6.61 -6.42 10.35
C SER A 105 7.68 -6.47 11.44
N ILE A 106 8.08 -5.30 11.98
CA ILE A 106 9.15 -5.23 12.98
C ILE A 106 8.69 -5.80 14.34
N ASP A 107 9.46 -6.72 14.86
CA ASP A 107 9.33 -7.26 16.22
C ASP A 107 10.60 -7.09 17.07
N PHE A 108 11.62 -6.40 16.56
CA PHE A 108 12.93 -6.13 17.15
C PHE A 108 13.82 -7.38 17.40
N LYS A 109 13.34 -8.57 17.05
CA LYS A 109 14.03 -9.85 17.28
C LYS A 109 14.50 -10.49 16.00
N ASN A 110 13.62 -10.59 15.03
CA ASN A 110 13.83 -11.35 13.81
C ASN A 110 14.23 -10.46 12.62
N ASN A 111 14.73 -11.12 11.58
CA ASN A 111 15.03 -10.51 10.28
C ASN A 111 13.95 -10.90 9.28
N TYR A 112 13.60 -9.99 8.39
CA TYR A 112 12.52 -10.19 7.43
C TYR A 112 12.92 -9.78 6.02
N ILE A 113 12.43 -10.52 5.05
CA ILE A 113 12.26 -10.07 3.67
C ILE A 113 10.75 -9.94 3.46
N ILE A 114 10.28 -8.71 3.25
CA ILE A 114 8.88 -8.45 2.98
C ILE A 114 8.69 -8.45 1.47
N ILE A 115 7.76 -9.26 1.00
CA ILE A 115 7.40 -9.34 -0.40
C ILE A 115 5.98 -8.79 -0.56
N ASP A 116 5.83 -7.75 -1.39
CA ASP A 116 4.53 -7.16 -1.71
C ASP A 116 4.25 -7.35 -3.20
N PHE A 117 3.20 -8.12 -3.50
CA PHE A 117 2.75 -8.39 -4.85
C PHE A 117 1.64 -7.42 -5.24
N GLY A 118 1.98 -6.45 -6.09
CA GLY A 118 1.04 -5.45 -6.60
C GLY A 118 1.27 -5.14 -8.08
N THR A 119 1.04 -3.89 -8.47
CA THR A 119 1.40 -3.36 -9.80
C THR A 119 2.90 -3.45 -10.03
N ALA A 120 3.69 -3.26 -8.98
CA ALA A 120 5.08 -3.67 -8.88
C ALA A 120 5.20 -4.78 -7.82
N THR A 121 6.20 -5.63 -7.93
CA THR A 121 6.63 -6.54 -6.86
C THR A 121 7.79 -5.89 -6.14
N THR A 122 7.67 -5.70 -4.82
CA THR A 122 8.76 -5.16 -4.02
C THR A 122 9.29 -6.18 -3.03
N PHE A 123 10.59 -6.12 -2.79
CA PHE A 123 11.28 -6.93 -1.79
C PHE A 123 11.99 -5.97 -0.84
N ASP A 124 11.61 -5.95 0.43
CA ASP A 124 12.16 -5.07 1.44
C ASP A 124 12.91 -5.88 2.51
N VAL A 125 14.12 -5.46 2.83
CA VAL A 125 14.99 -6.15 3.79
C VAL A 125 15.00 -5.41 5.12
N ILE A 126 14.66 -6.14 6.18
CA ILE A 126 14.69 -5.66 7.56
C ILE A 126 15.56 -6.58 8.38
N ILE A 127 16.51 -6.01 9.11
CA ILE A 127 17.32 -6.69 10.11
C ILE A 127 16.98 -6.10 11.47
N LYS A 128 16.27 -6.88 12.29
CA LYS A 128 15.71 -6.43 13.57
C LYS A 128 14.79 -5.21 13.36
N ASN A 129 15.25 -4.00 13.69
CA ASN A 129 14.52 -2.76 13.45
C ASN A 129 15.15 -1.87 12.35
N LYS A 130 16.14 -2.38 11.60
CA LYS A 130 16.86 -1.63 10.57
C LYS A 130 16.28 -1.95 9.20
N TYR A 131 15.74 -0.95 8.53
CA TYR A 131 15.34 -1.04 7.13
C TYR A 131 16.55 -0.76 6.24
N LEU A 132 17.01 -1.77 5.52
CA LEU A 132 18.21 -1.68 4.69
C LEU A 132 17.93 -1.27 3.25
N GLY A 133 16.66 -1.15 2.88
CA GLY A 133 16.24 -0.91 1.49
C GLY A 133 15.66 -2.18 0.87
N GLY A 134 15.67 -2.22 -0.46
CA GLY A 134 15.11 -3.37 -1.18
C GLY A 134 15.05 -3.14 -2.68
N ILE A 135 14.43 -4.06 -3.39
CA ILE A 135 14.33 -4.12 -4.84
C ILE A 135 12.89 -3.83 -5.25
N ILE A 136 12.72 -3.24 -6.43
CA ILE A 136 11.44 -3.06 -7.10
C ILE A 136 11.53 -3.75 -8.46
N SER A 137 10.60 -4.66 -8.72
CA SER A 137 10.44 -5.37 -9.99
C SER A 137 9.05 -5.10 -10.56
N PRO A 138 8.84 -5.24 -11.86
CA PRO A 138 7.49 -5.25 -12.43
C PRO A 138 6.62 -6.29 -11.74
N GLY A 139 5.34 -5.96 -11.53
CA GLY A 139 4.38 -6.93 -10.98
C GLY A 139 4.09 -8.05 -11.97
N ILE A 140 3.56 -9.18 -11.47
CA ILE A 140 3.35 -10.41 -12.26
C ILE A 140 2.55 -10.14 -13.53
N TYR A 141 1.40 -9.45 -13.44
CA TYR A 141 0.58 -9.12 -14.61
C TYR A 141 1.29 -8.19 -15.59
N LEU A 142 2.03 -7.21 -15.10
CA LEU A 142 2.80 -6.31 -15.95
C LEU A 142 3.89 -7.06 -16.69
N SER A 143 4.61 -7.96 -16.01
CA SER A 143 5.64 -8.81 -16.60
C SER A 143 5.06 -9.70 -17.68
N LEU A 144 3.96 -10.39 -17.41
CA LEU A 144 3.28 -11.26 -18.39
C LEU A 144 2.80 -10.48 -19.61
N ASN A 145 2.11 -9.37 -19.43
CA ASN A 145 1.63 -8.55 -20.53
C ASN A 145 2.78 -8.01 -21.39
N THR A 146 3.89 -7.62 -20.76
CA THR A 146 5.06 -7.15 -21.51
C THR A 146 5.70 -8.30 -22.29
N LEU A 147 5.80 -9.48 -21.69
CA LEU A 147 6.35 -10.67 -22.32
C LEU A 147 5.53 -11.06 -23.56
N THR A 148 4.22 -11.23 -23.40
CA THR A 148 3.33 -11.66 -24.51
C THR A 148 3.20 -10.60 -25.60
N SER A 149 3.31 -9.31 -25.26
CA SER A 149 3.24 -8.24 -26.27
C SER A 149 4.52 -8.03 -27.05
N ARG A 150 5.67 -8.52 -26.56
CA ARG A 150 6.99 -8.31 -27.18
C ARG A 150 7.64 -9.59 -27.72
N ALA A 151 7.23 -10.74 -27.26
CA ALA A 151 7.75 -12.03 -27.71
C ALA A 151 6.75 -12.69 -28.65
N SER A 152 6.99 -12.59 -29.95
CA SER A 152 6.09 -13.06 -31.03
C SER A 152 5.71 -14.54 -30.98
N LEU A 153 6.53 -15.37 -30.34
CA LEU A 153 6.29 -16.81 -30.19
C LEU A 153 5.62 -17.21 -28.87
N ILE A 154 5.40 -16.26 -27.97
CA ILE A 154 4.76 -16.56 -26.68
C ILE A 154 3.28 -16.19 -26.77
N PRO A 155 2.36 -17.17 -26.64
CA PRO A 155 0.92 -16.90 -26.66
C PRO A 155 0.49 -16.12 -25.41
N GLU A 156 -0.72 -15.57 -25.46
CA GLU A 156 -1.30 -14.93 -24.28
C GLU A 156 -1.44 -15.92 -23.13
N ILE A 157 -0.79 -15.59 -21.99
CA ILE A 157 -0.72 -16.46 -20.82
C ILE A 157 -1.74 -16.00 -19.77
N ASN A 158 -2.67 -16.86 -19.45
CA ASN A 158 -3.59 -16.66 -18.34
C ASN A 158 -3.06 -17.39 -17.09
N LEU A 159 -2.92 -16.63 -15.97
CA LEU A 159 -2.53 -17.22 -14.70
C LEU A 159 -3.61 -18.17 -14.21
N LYS A 160 -3.30 -19.46 -14.19
CA LYS A 160 -4.16 -20.53 -13.65
C LYS A 160 -3.43 -21.19 -12.49
N LYS A 161 -4.19 -21.85 -11.61
CA LYS A 161 -3.60 -22.72 -10.60
C LYS A 161 -2.85 -23.86 -11.33
N ILE A 162 -1.56 -23.97 -11.05
CA ILE A 162 -0.71 -25.01 -11.64
C ILE A 162 -0.54 -26.16 -10.64
N SER A 163 -0.45 -27.38 -11.15
CA SER A 163 -0.16 -28.59 -10.35
C SER A 163 1.33 -28.87 -10.25
N TYR A 164 2.15 -28.26 -11.12
CA TYR A 164 3.60 -28.45 -11.16
C TYR A 164 4.33 -27.12 -11.14
N VAL A 165 5.46 -27.08 -10.43
CA VAL A 165 6.30 -25.86 -10.35
C VAL A 165 7.11 -25.64 -11.63
N ILE A 166 7.52 -26.75 -12.27
CA ILE A 166 8.28 -26.73 -13.53
C ILE A 166 7.34 -27.11 -14.67
N GLY A 167 7.15 -26.20 -15.64
CA GLY A 167 6.38 -26.47 -16.85
C GLY A 167 7.08 -27.49 -17.73
N LYS A 168 6.30 -28.35 -18.43
CA LYS A 168 6.79 -29.35 -19.40
C LYS A 168 6.53 -28.94 -20.85
N THR A 169 5.78 -27.86 -21.04
CA THR A 169 5.43 -27.28 -22.35
C THR A 169 5.51 -25.77 -22.24
N THR A 170 5.79 -25.11 -23.32
CA THR A 170 5.70 -23.64 -23.49
C THR A 170 4.27 -23.27 -23.84
#